data_690ec30e50170cd2f3687a92077c015d
#
_entry.id   690ec30e50170cd2f3687a92077c015d
#
_cell.length_a   1.000
_cell.length_b   1.000
_cell.length_c   1.000
_cell.angle_alpha   90.00
_cell.angle_beta   90.00
_cell.angle_gamma   90.00
#
_symmetry.space_group_name_H-M   'P 1'
#
loop_
_entity.id
_entity.type
_entity.pdbx_description
1 polymer ?
#
loop_
_entity_poly.entity_id
_entity_poly.type
_entity_poly.pdbx_seq_one_letter_code
_entity_poly.pdbx_strand_id
1 'polypeptide(L)'
;MLDIENEQRNLLYNFINSIKEKGKHIKSQVYQDVFADFLISKKYNKTFLEFGATDGLELSNTYLLENYSNWNGALGEPDPQWHQQLKKNRPNTKIITECVWTKSNEEVEFLSSDNGVLSTISSFRYSDKDTMYNNAELRNKSFKKINIKTISLNDLIKREFNEISPSYISVDTEGSEYEILKNFNFSKYKPIFLTIEHNY
;
A
#
# COMPACT_ATOMS: atom_id res chain seq x y z
N MET A 1 17.34 28.43 18.40
CA MET A 1 16.11 28.71 17.63
C MET A 1 16.41 28.87 16.13
N LEU A 2 17.33 29.77 15.74
CA LEU A 2 17.73 30.01 14.33
C LEU A 2 18.30 28.74 13.62
N ASP A 3 19.05 27.90 14.32
CA ASP A 3 19.62 26.67 13.73
C ASP A 3 18.55 25.63 13.38
N ILE A 4 17.53 25.46 14.23
CA ILE A 4 16.42 24.53 13.98
C ILE A 4 15.59 24.99 12.79
N GLU A 5 15.34 26.29 12.63
CA GLU A 5 14.62 26.82 11.47
C GLU A 5 15.40 26.62 10.17
N ASN A 6 16.71 26.76 10.21
CA ASN A 6 17.58 26.53 9.05
C ASN A 6 17.63 25.04 8.67
N GLU A 7 17.72 24.14 9.65
CA GLU A 7 17.64 22.68 9.41
C GLU A 7 16.31 22.28 8.78
N GLN A 8 15.19 22.79 9.29
CA GLN A 8 13.87 22.50 8.74
C GLN A 8 13.70 23.03 7.30
N ARG A 9 14.20 24.25 7.02
CA ARG A 9 14.20 24.80 5.66
C ARG A 9 15.04 23.96 4.70
N ASN A 10 16.22 23.53 5.13
CA ASN A 10 17.08 22.68 4.32
C ASN A 10 16.44 21.32 4.06
N LEU A 11 15.78 20.72 5.05
CA LEU A 11 15.06 19.47 4.90
C LEU A 11 13.94 19.60 3.86
N LEU A 12 13.11 20.63 3.97
CA LEU A 12 12.03 20.92 3.04
C LEU A 12 12.56 21.16 1.62
N TYR A 13 13.62 21.96 1.48
CA TYR A 13 14.25 22.24 0.20
C TYR A 13 14.77 20.96 -0.47
N ASN A 14 15.44 20.09 0.29
CA ASN A 14 15.94 18.82 -0.20
C ASN A 14 14.81 17.88 -0.62
N PHE A 15 13.71 17.85 0.13
CA PHE A 15 12.53 17.06 -0.22
C PHE A 15 11.88 17.57 -1.53
N ILE A 16 11.70 18.88 -1.68
CA ILE A 16 11.17 19.49 -2.91
C ILE A 16 12.07 19.18 -4.10
N ASN A 17 13.38 19.23 -3.94
CA ASN A 17 14.32 18.87 -5.00
C ASN A 17 14.23 17.37 -5.37
N SER A 18 14.03 16.51 -4.39
CA SER A 18 13.79 15.08 -4.62
C SER A 18 12.51 14.83 -5.44
N ILE A 19 11.43 15.57 -5.19
CA ILE A 19 10.22 15.51 -6.02
C ILE A 19 10.51 15.94 -7.45
N LYS A 20 11.21 17.06 -7.65
CA LYS A 20 11.55 17.57 -8.99
C LYS A 20 12.43 16.60 -9.79
N GLU A 21 13.42 16.01 -9.13
CA GLU A 21 14.35 15.06 -9.75
C GLU A 21 13.61 13.78 -10.20
N LYS A 22 12.71 13.26 -9.38
CA LYS A 22 12.01 12.00 -9.60
C LYS A 22 10.70 12.15 -10.39
N GLY A 23 10.24 13.37 -10.65
CA GLY A 23 8.90 13.72 -11.12
C GLY A 23 8.20 12.75 -12.06
N LYS A 24 8.83 12.38 -13.18
CA LYS A 24 8.24 11.45 -14.18
C LYS A 24 8.07 10.00 -13.69
N HIS A 25 8.75 9.63 -12.62
CA HIS A 25 8.71 8.28 -12.05
C HIS A 25 7.71 8.14 -10.90
N ILE A 26 7.20 9.27 -10.39
CA ILE A 26 6.22 9.30 -9.31
C ILE A 26 4.88 8.82 -9.86
N LYS A 27 4.29 7.87 -9.19
CA LYS A 27 2.96 7.32 -9.49
C LYS A 27 1.98 7.50 -8.33
N SER A 28 2.49 7.69 -7.13
CA SER A 28 1.69 7.91 -5.94
C SER A 28 0.91 9.24 -5.99
N GLN A 29 -0.24 9.28 -5.34
CA GLN A 29 -1.15 10.43 -5.36
C GLN A 29 -0.61 11.66 -4.61
N VAL A 30 0.08 11.44 -3.48
CA VAL A 30 0.53 12.51 -2.58
C VAL A 30 2.02 12.41 -2.21
N TYR A 31 2.84 11.86 -3.12
CA TYR A 31 4.31 11.76 -2.99
C TYR A 31 4.79 10.87 -1.82
N GLN A 32 3.97 9.95 -1.33
CA GLN A 32 4.34 9.06 -0.23
C GLN A 32 5.52 8.15 -0.56
N ASP A 33 5.67 7.73 -1.81
CA ASP A 33 6.82 7.00 -2.33
C ASP A 33 8.11 7.83 -2.29
N VAL A 34 8.04 9.10 -2.70
CA VAL A 34 9.18 10.03 -2.62
C VAL A 34 9.55 10.28 -1.17
N PHE A 35 8.55 10.43 -0.30
CA PHE A 35 8.77 10.66 1.12
C PHE A 35 9.42 9.46 1.80
N ALA A 36 8.98 8.24 1.46
CA ALA A 36 9.59 7.01 1.95
C ALA A 36 11.08 6.91 1.53
N ASP A 37 11.39 7.15 0.25
CA ASP A 37 12.77 7.10 -0.25
C ASP A 37 13.65 8.21 0.34
N PHE A 38 13.07 9.38 0.60
CA PHE A 38 13.74 10.51 1.23
C PHE A 38 14.09 10.25 2.70
N LEU A 39 13.14 9.69 3.48
CA LEU A 39 13.33 9.40 4.91
C LEU A 39 14.25 8.21 5.16
N ILE A 40 14.14 7.18 4.31
CA ILE A 40 14.83 5.92 4.52
C ILE A 40 16.20 5.97 3.85
N SER A 41 17.20 6.28 4.63
CA SER A 41 18.59 6.40 4.19
C SER A 41 19.14 5.04 3.74
N LYS A 42 20.31 5.06 3.04
CA LYS A 42 21.05 3.85 2.63
C LYS A 42 21.47 2.93 3.81
N LYS A 43 21.32 3.41 5.05
CA LYS A 43 21.62 2.65 6.27
C LYS A 43 20.59 1.55 6.55
N TYR A 44 19.38 1.70 6.05
CA TYR A 44 18.29 0.76 6.29
C TYR A 44 18.06 -0.14 5.07
N ASN A 45 17.46 -1.29 5.30
CA ASN A 45 17.02 -2.17 4.23
C ASN A 45 15.94 -1.45 3.41
N LYS A 46 16.14 -1.33 2.12
CA LYS A 46 15.18 -0.73 1.20
C LYS A 46 14.14 -1.77 0.78
N THR A 47 13.20 -2.03 1.69
CA THR A 47 12.14 -3.01 1.47
C THR A 47 10.76 -2.39 1.67
N PHE A 48 9.82 -2.76 0.81
CA PHE A 48 8.44 -2.29 0.87
C PHE A 48 7.41 -3.44 0.87
N LEU A 49 6.22 -3.11 1.36
CA LEU A 49 5.02 -3.93 1.23
C LEU A 49 3.86 -2.98 0.92
N GLU A 50 3.17 -3.19 -0.20
CA GLU A 50 2.03 -2.39 -0.64
C GLU A 50 0.80 -3.28 -0.75
N PHE A 51 -0.33 -2.84 -0.17
CA PHE A 51 -1.64 -3.45 -0.33
C PHE A 51 -2.54 -2.54 -1.16
N GLY A 52 -3.44 -3.13 -1.96
CA GLY A 52 -4.23 -2.42 -2.95
C GLY A 52 -3.40 -2.04 -4.17
N ALA A 53 -2.52 -2.94 -4.60
CA ALA A 53 -1.56 -2.65 -5.67
C ALA A 53 -2.18 -2.50 -7.06
N THR A 54 -3.42 -2.95 -7.27
CA THR A 54 -4.15 -2.92 -8.54
C THR A 54 -3.29 -3.39 -9.72
N ASP A 55 -3.05 -2.55 -10.72
CA ASP A 55 -2.19 -2.88 -11.86
C ASP A 55 -0.67 -2.71 -11.58
N GLY A 56 -0.30 -2.22 -10.38
CA GLY A 56 1.07 -2.00 -9.95
C GLY A 56 1.79 -0.81 -10.58
N LEU A 57 1.08 0.01 -11.33
CA LEU A 57 1.61 1.18 -12.03
C LEU A 57 0.83 2.44 -11.70
N GLU A 58 -0.46 2.48 -12.05
CA GLU A 58 -1.30 3.64 -11.80
C GLU A 58 -1.57 3.80 -10.31
N LEU A 59 -1.33 4.99 -9.78
CA LEU A 59 -1.46 5.34 -8.35
C LEU A 59 -0.57 4.52 -7.39
N SER A 60 0.33 3.66 -7.88
CA SER A 60 1.17 2.82 -7.03
C SER A 60 2.04 3.64 -6.09
N ASN A 61 2.03 3.25 -4.82
CA ASN A 61 2.80 3.86 -3.74
C ASN A 61 4.24 3.33 -3.66
N THR A 62 4.63 2.40 -4.55
CA THR A 62 5.95 1.76 -4.52
C THR A 62 6.62 1.62 -5.89
N TYR A 63 5.95 2.04 -6.99
CA TYR A 63 6.52 1.93 -8.32
C TYR A 63 7.87 2.66 -8.46
N LEU A 64 7.96 3.89 -7.97
CA LEU A 64 9.19 4.67 -7.94
C LEU A 64 10.28 3.96 -7.11
N LEU A 65 9.91 3.42 -5.97
CA LEU A 65 10.84 2.76 -5.06
C LEU A 65 11.54 1.58 -5.73
N GLU A 66 10.78 0.70 -6.39
CA GLU A 66 11.33 -0.44 -7.11
C GLU A 66 12.13 -0.03 -8.35
N ASN A 67 11.51 0.75 -9.24
CA ASN A 67 12.04 0.95 -10.59
C ASN A 67 13.08 2.06 -10.68
N TYR A 68 13.16 2.94 -9.68
CA TYR A 68 14.10 4.07 -9.69
C TYR A 68 15.07 4.06 -8.51
N SER A 69 14.63 3.62 -7.33
CA SER A 69 15.41 3.73 -6.09
C SER A 69 16.02 2.41 -5.61
N ASN A 70 15.88 1.33 -6.39
CA ASN A 70 16.42 -0.01 -6.11
C ASN A 70 15.90 -0.61 -4.79
N TRP A 71 14.62 -0.46 -4.51
CA TRP A 71 13.96 -1.15 -3.43
C TRP A 71 13.45 -2.52 -3.87
N ASN A 72 13.31 -3.44 -2.92
CA ASN A 72 12.70 -4.76 -3.13
C ASN A 72 11.46 -4.90 -2.24
N GLY A 73 10.50 -5.69 -2.67
CA GLY A 73 9.30 -5.84 -1.84
C GLY A 73 8.29 -6.84 -2.35
N ALA A 74 7.08 -6.68 -1.83
CA ALA A 74 5.92 -7.47 -2.24
C ALA A 74 4.70 -6.56 -2.43
N LEU A 75 3.80 -6.99 -3.31
CA LEU A 75 2.55 -6.33 -3.66
C LEU A 75 1.38 -7.24 -3.32
N GLY A 76 0.45 -6.77 -2.51
CA GLY A 76 -0.78 -7.44 -2.18
C GLY A 76 -1.92 -6.92 -3.05
N GLU A 77 -2.51 -7.82 -3.84
CA GLU A 77 -3.69 -7.53 -4.67
C GLU A 77 -4.60 -8.76 -4.69
N PRO A 78 -5.70 -8.74 -3.94
CA PRO A 78 -6.60 -9.88 -3.85
C PRO A 78 -7.50 -10.03 -5.09
N ASP A 79 -7.79 -8.96 -5.84
CA ASP A 79 -8.71 -9.00 -6.97
C ASP A 79 -8.06 -9.65 -8.21
N PRO A 80 -8.56 -10.82 -8.68
CA PRO A 80 -7.97 -11.51 -9.82
C PRO A 80 -7.97 -10.72 -11.13
N GLN A 81 -8.83 -9.72 -11.28
CA GLN A 81 -8.89 -8.91 -12.49
C GLN A 81 -7.59 -8.17 -12.76
N TRP A 82 -6.81 -7.86 -11.71
CA TRP A 82 -5.55 -7.13 -11.81
C TRP A 82 -4.32 -8.03 -12.04
N HIS A 83 -4.36 -9.31 -11.65
CA HIS A 83 -3.16 -10.14 -11.55
C HIS A 83 -2.33 -10.20 -12.84
N GLN A 84 -2.98 -10.27 -14.00
CA GLN A 84 -2.27 -10.34 -15.28
C GLN A 84 -1.52 -9.03 -15.56
N GLN A 85 -2.17 -7.88 -15.37
CA GLN A 85 -1.58 -6.58 -15.63
C GLN A 85 -0.51 -6.25 -14.57
N LEU A 86 -0.77 -6.55 -13.31
CA LEU A 86 0.16 -6.40 -12.21
C LEU A 86 1.46 -7.18 -12.46
N LYS A 87 1.35 -8.46 -12.88
CA LYS A 87 2.52 -9.28 -13.22
C LYS A 87 3.31 -8.73 -14.39
N LYS A 88 2.64 -8.15 -15.37
CA LYS A 88 3.27 -7.52 -16.54
C LYS A 88 4.02 -6.23 -16.14
N ASN A 89 3.41 -5.40 -15.31
CA ASN A 89 3.97 -4.11 -14.90
C ASN A 89 5.09 -4.25 -13.85
N ARG A 90 5.00 -5.30 -13.00
CA ARG A 90 5.93 -5.55 -11.89
C ARG A 90 6.48 -6.99 -11.95
N PRO A 91 7.24 -7.34 -13.01
CA PRO A 91 7.64 -8.74 -13.28
C PRO A 91 8.60 -9.32 -12.24
N ASN A 92 9.34 -8.47 -11.55
CA ASN A 92 10.36 -8.87 -10.58
C ASN A 92 9.88 -8.83 -9.13
N THR A 93 8.69 -8.28 -8.89
CA THR A 93 8.14 -8.14 -7.53
C THR A 93 7.22 -9.33 -7.20
N LYS A 94 7.26 -9.76 -5.97
CA LYS A 94 6.39 -10.82 -5.48
C LYS A 94 4.96 -10.32 -5.35
N ILE A 95 4.01 -11.06 -5.91
CA ILE A 95 2.58 -10.75 -5.83
C ILE A 95 1.93 -11.71 -4.82
N ILE A 96 1.20 -11.12 -3.89
CA ILE A 96 0.39 -11.79 -2.86
C ILE A 96 -1.06 -11.67 -3.29
N THR A 97 -1.70 -12.80 -3.52
CA THR A 97 -3.09 -12.86 -4.01
C THR A 97 -4.11 -13.11 -2.91
N GLU A 98 -3.64 -13.40 -1.70
CA GLU A 98 -4.50 -13.45 -0.52
C GLU A 98 -4.93 -12.04 -0.10
N CYS A 99 -6.15 -11.93 0.41
CA CYS A 99 -6.61 -10.70 1.04
C CYS A 99 -5.92 -10.52 2.40
N VAL A 100 -5.25 -9.39 2.62
CA VAL A 100 -4.72 -9.09 3.94
C VAL A 100 -5.88 -8.84 4.90
N TRP A 101 -5.86 -9.53 6.05
CA TRP A 101 -6.94 -9.50 7.01
C TRP A 101 -6.46 -9.71 8.44
N THR A 102 -7.39 -9.82 9.38
CA THR A 102 -7.11 -10.01 10.81
C THR A 102 -6.47 -11.35 11.13
N LYS A 103 -6.80 -12.40 10.35
CA LYS A 103 -6.29 -13.77 10.52
C LYS A 103 -5.96 -14.40 9.18
N SER A 104 -5.05 -15.38 9.21
CA SER A 104 -4.68 -16.18 8.05
C SER A 104 -5.55 -17.42 7.89
N ASN A 105 -5.59 -17.92 6.65
CA ASN A 105 -6.25 -19.18 6.29
C ASN A 105 -7.77 -19.21 6.53
N GLU A 106 -8.39 -18.06 6.58
CA GLU A 106 -9.84 -17.90 6.52
C GLU A 106 -10.26 -17.55 5.09
N GLU A 107 -11.55 -17.51 4.82
CA GLU A 107 -12.12 -17.00 3.57
C GLU A 107 -12.99 -15.78 3.89
N VAL A 108 -12.90 -14.75 3.04
CA VAL A 108 -13.76 -13.57 3.10
C VAL A 108 -14.51 -13.40 1.79
N GLU A 109 -15.76 -12.95 1.85
CA GLU A 109 -16.49 -12.48 0.69
C GLU A 109 -15.90 -11.13 0.28
N PHE A 110 -15.38 -11.06 -0.94
CA PHE A 110 -14.76 -9.89 -1.53
C PHE A 110 -15.60 -9.37 -2.69
N LEU A 111 -15.77 -8.07 -2.76
CA LEU A 111 -16.45 -7.39 -3.85
C LEU A 111 -15.43 -6.92 -4.88
N SER A 112 -15.33 -7.64 -5.97
CA SER A 112 -14.58 -7.24 -7.16
C SER A 112 -15.44 -6.25 -7.94
N SER A 113 -15.16 -4.96 -7.79
CA SER A 113 -15.89 -3.88 -8.45
C SER A 113 -15.47 -3.75 -9.91
N ASP A 114 -16.40 -3.46 -10.81
CA ASP A 114 -16.09 -3.18 -12.22
C ASP A 114 -15.18 -1.94 -12.37
N ASN A 115 -15.19 -1.03 -11.41
CA ASN A 115 -14.23 0.06 -11.32
C ASN A 115 -12.85 -0.38 -10.79
N GLY A 116 -12.68 -1.64 -10.43
CA GLY A 116 -11.41 -2.25 -10.01
C GLY A 116 -10.75 -1.63 -8.78
N VAL A 117 -10.45 -0.34 -8.81
CA VAL A 117 -9.78 0.40 -7.72
C VAL A 117 -10.62 0.51 -6.44
N LEU A 118 -11.93 0.28 -6.52
CA LEU A 118 -12.85 0.34 -5.38
C LEU A 118 -13.21 -1.05 -4.82
N SER A 119 -12.47 -2.09 -5.18
CA SER A 119 -12.72 -3.45 -4.71
C SER A 119 -12.38 -3.56 -3.22
N THR A 120 -13.23 -4.26 -2.43
CA THR A 120 -13.05 -4.36 -0.98
C THR A 120 -13.69 -5.62 -0.41
N ILE A 121 -13.41 -5.92 0.87
CA ILE A 121 -14.15 -6.95 1.63
C ILE A 121 -15.61 -6.51 1.78
N SER A 122 -16.54 -7.43 1.55
CA SER A 122 -18.00 -7.17 1.49
C SER A 122 -18.55 -6.42 2.71
N SER A 123 -18.00 -6.63 3.90
CA SER A 123 -18.41 -5.92 5.11
C SER A 123 -18.08 -4.41 5.08
N PHE A 124 -17.15 -3.98 4.25
CA PHE A 124 -16.73 -2.58 4.12
C PHE A 124 -17.33 -1.86 2.90
N ARG A 125 -18.28 -2.49 2.21
CA ARG A 125 -18.90 -1.92 0.99
C ARG A 125 -19.47 -0.50 1.15
N TYR A 126 -19.72 -0.07 2.36
CA TYR A 126 -20.30 1.25 2.68
C TYR A 126 -19.37 2.12 3.56
N SER A 127 -18.12 1.74 3.74
CA SER A 127 -17.18 2.43 4.64
C SER A 127 -17.01 3.93 4.32
N ASP A 128 -17.13 4.31 3.09
CA ASP A 128 -16.90 5.65 2.56
C ASP A 128 -18.16 6.32 1.94
N LYS A 129 -19.37 5.85 2.30
CA LYS A 129 -20.63 6.34 1.72
C LYS A 129 -20.90 7.83 1.98
N ASP A 130 -20.38 8.35 3.09
CA ASP A 130 -20.62 9.72 3.54
C ASP A 130 -19.43 10.65 3.22
N THR A 131 -18.44 10.16 2.44
CA THR A 131 -17.31 10.96 1.99
C THR A 131 -17.66 11.84 0.79
N MET A 132 -16.83 12.83 0.51
CA MET A 132 -17.04 13.76 -0.62
C MET A 132 -17.14 13.04 -1.98
N TYR A 133 -16.49 11.89 -2.15
CA TYR A 133 -16.45 11.14 -3.40
C TYR A 133 -17.54 10.07 -3.52
N ASN A 134 -18.21 9.72 -2.40
CA ASN A 134 -19.23 8.68 -2.34
C ASN A 134 -18.85 7.39 -3.11
N ASN A 135 -17.64 6.89 -2.86
CA ASN A 135 -17.10 5.69 -3.52
C ASN A 135 -17.99 4.46 -3.30
N ALA A 136 -18.70 4.40 -2.18
CA ALA A 136 -19.65 3.33 -1.89
C ALA A 136 -20.76 3.25 -2.93
N GLU A 137 -21.25 4.38 -3.44
CA GLU A 137 -22.26 4.39 -4.52
C GLU A 137 -21.69 3.84 -5.82
N LEU A 138 -20.46 4.26 -6.17
CA LEU A 138 -19.78 3.79 -7.39
C LEU A 138 -19.48 2.28 -7.28
N ARG A 139 -18.97 1.83 -6.16
CA ARG A 139 -18.69 0.40 -5.89
C ARG A 139 -19.93 -0.46 -6.01
N ASN A 140 -21.06 0.03 -5.53
CA ASN A 140 -22.30 -0.72 -5.51
C ASN A 140 -23.09 -0.70 -6.82
N LYS A 141 -22.67 0.05 -7.85
CA LYS A 141 -23.31 0.03 -9.17
C LYS A 141 -23.12 -1.30 -9.87
N SER A 142 -21.91 -1.85 -9.83
CA SER A 142 -21.61 -3.15 -10.45
C SER A 142 -20.42 -3.79 -9.73
N PHE A 143 -20.57 -5.05 -9.32
CA PHE A 143 -19.52 -5.87 -8.70
C PHE A 143 -19.81 -7.36 -8.83
N LYS A 144 -18.77 -8.14 -8.69
CA LYS A 144 -18.86 -9.60 -8.51
C LYS A 144 -18.47 -9.97 -7.11
N LYS A 145 -19.18 -10.93 -6.52
CA LYS A 145 -18.80 -11.54 -5.24
C LYS A 145 -17.90 -12.72 -5.49
N ILE A 146 -16.75 -12.73 -4.84
CA ILE A 146 -15.80 -13.84 -4.90
C ILE A 146 -15.33 -14.16 -3.48
N ASN A 147 -14.96 -15.42 -3.23
CA ASN A 147 -14.35 -15.82 -1.98
C ASN A 147 -12.83 -15.81 -2.15
N ILE A 148 -12.13 -15.14 -1.23
CA ILE A 148 -10.68 -15.02 -1.26
C ILE A 148 -10.12 -15.50 0.07
N LYS A 149 -9.03 -16.28 0.01
CA LYS A 149 -8.26 -16.67 1.18
C LYS A 149 -7.59 -15.45 1.81
N THR A 150 -7.48 -15.50 3.13
CA THR A 150 -6.87 -14.41 3.90
C THR A 150 -5.48 -14.74 4.39
N ILE A 151 -4.71 -13.69 4.63
CA ILE A 151 -3.44 -13.74 5.34
C ILE A 151 -3.35 -12.57 6.32
N SER A 152 -2.91 -12.83 7.56
CA SER A 152 -2.62 -11.73 8.49
C SER A 152 -1.34 -10.99 8.08
N LEU A 153 -1.26 -9.69 8.36
CA LEU A 153 -0.06 -8.91 8.10
C LEU A 153 1.17 -9.50 8.83
N ASN A 154 0.97 -10.04 10.03
CA ASN A 154 2.03 -10.69 10.79
C ASN A 154 2.58 -11.94 10.08
N ASP A 155 1.69 -12.83 9.61
CA ASP A 155 2.09 -14.06 8.92
C ASP A 155 2.68 -13.76 7.54
N LEU A 156 2.18 -12.73 6.87
CA LEU A 156 2.73 -12.29 5.60
C LEU A 156 4.17 -11.82 5.76
N ILE A 157 4.45 -10.97 6.73
CA ILE A 157 5.84 -10.51 7.00
C ILE A 157 6.72 -11.71 7.38
N LYS A 158 6.21 -12.64 8.18
CA LYS A 158 6.94 -13.86 8.52
C LYS A 158 7.30 -14.69 7.29
N ARG A 159 6.34 -14.87 6.38
CA ARG A 159 6.49 -15.72 5.18
C ARG A 159 7.39 -15.07 4.12
N GLU A 160 7.17 -13.78 3.85
CA GLU A 160 7.78 -13.11 2.69
C GLU A 160 9.05 -12.36 3.00
N PHE A 161 9.22 -11.94 4.25
CA PHE A 161 10.35 -11.12 4.68
C PHE A 161 11.20 -11.79 5.77
N ASN A 162 11.07 -13.12 5.97
CA ASN A 162 11.83 -13.88 6.96
C ASN A 162 11.78 -13.25 8.36
N GLU A 163 10.59 -12.79 8.77
CA GLU A 163 10.35 -12.11 10.05
C GLU A 163 11.05 -10.73 10.20
N ILE A 164 11.65 -10.20 9.14
CA ILE A 164 12.22 -8.84 9.14
C ILE A 164 11.13 -7.87 8.72
N SER A 165 10.91 -6.81 9.51
CA SER A 165 9.92 -5.79 9.14
C SER A 165 10.31 -5.10 7.83
N PRO A 166 9.39 -4.95 6.85
CA PRO A 166 9.62 -4.02 5.74
C PRO A 166 9.88 -2.61 6.28
N SER A 167 10.73 -1.86 5.59
CA SER A 167 11.02 -0.49 5.99
C SER A 167 9.86 0.47 5.68
N TYR A 168 9.12 0.19 4.62
CA TYR A 168 7.91 0.91 4.25
C TYR A 168 6.74 -0.06 4.04
N ILE A 169 5.58 0.28 4.62
CA ILE A 169 4.32 -0.42 4.37
C ILE A 169 3.28 0.60 3.93
N SER A 170 2.61 0.33 2.82
CA SER A 170 1.45 1.07 2.34
C SER A 170 0.19 0.21 2.47
N VAL A 171 -0.82 0.70 3.18
CA VAL A 171 -2.08 0.00 3.41
C VAL A 171 -3.20 0.84 2.81
N ASP A 172 -3.76 0.32 1.72
CA ASP A 172 -4.84 0.93 0.95
C ASP A 172 -5.78 -0.21 0.54
N THR A 173 -6.80 -0.47 1.35
CA THR A 173 -7.65 -1.66 1.25
C THR A 173 -9.15 -1.34 1.20
N GLU A 174 -9.46 -0.05 0.96
CA GLU A 174 -10.82 0.45 0.77
C GLU A 174 -11.73 0.18 1.96
N GLY A 175 -11.19 0.47 3.19
CA GLY A 175 -11.95 0.53 4.44
C GLY A 175 -11.59 -0.50 5.50
N SER A 176 -10.72 -1.49 5.21
CA SER A 176 -10.35 -2.52 6.18
C SER A 176 -9.06 -2.23 6.97
N GLU A 177 -8.40 -1.10 6.74
CA GLU A 177 -7.09 -0.70 7.26
C GLU A 177 -7.02 -0.77 8.78
N TYR A 178 -8.04 -0.24 9.46
CA TYR A 178 -8.09 -0.24 10.93
C TYR A 178 -8.10 -1.66 11.51
N GLU A 179 -8.92 -2.55 10.97
CA GLU A 179 -9.00 -3.93 11.47
C GLU A 179 -7.71 -4.71 11.20
N ILE A 180 -7.05 -4.48 10.07
CA ILE A 180 -5.74 -5.07 9.76
C ILE A 180 -4.70 -4.60 10.77
N LEU A 181 -4.59 -3.28 10.99
CA LEU A 181 -3.55 -2.68 11.82
C LEU A 181 -3.78 -2.88 13.31
N LYS A 182 -5.01 -2.95 13.76
CA LYS A 182 -5.37 -3.30 15.14
C LYS A 182 -4.82 -4.67 15.56
N ASN A 183 -4.70 -5.59 14.61
CA ASN A 183 -4.18 -6.94 14.83
C ASN A 183 -2.68 -7.06 14.48
N PHE A 184 -2.04 -5.99 14.04
CA PHE A 184 -0.63 -5.97 13.70
C PHE A 184 0.26 -5.87 14.94
N ASN A 185 1.29 -6.69 15.01
CA ASN A 185 2.21 -6.71 16.15
C ASN A 185 3.32 -5.65 16.00
N PHE A 186 3.00 -4.40 16.31
CA PHE A 186 3.95 -3.28 16.33
C PHE A 186 5.10 -3.43 17.33
N SER A 187 4.97 -4.29 18.34
CA SER A 187 6.07 -4.57 19.26
C SER A 187 7.17 -5.41 18.61
N LYS A 188 6.78 -6.32 17.71
CA LYS A 188 7.69 -7.19 16.96
C LYS A 188 8.16 -6.55 15.65
N TYR A 189 7.23 -6.06 14.86
CA TYR A 189 7.48 -5.50 13.54
C TYR A 189 7.41 -3.97 13.59
N LYS A 190 8.48 -3.31 13.19
CA LYS A 190 8.63 -1.85 13.31
C LYS A 190 8.99 -1.26 11.95
N PRO A 191 8.02 -1.07 11.06
CA PRO A 191 8.29 -0.34 9.83
C PRO A 191 8.79 1.07 10.17
N ILE A 192 9.70 1.59 9.36
CA ILE A 192 10.23 2.95 9.54
C ILE A 192 9.18 3.97 9.11
N PHE A 193 8.43 3.62 8.06
CA PHE A 193 7.39 4.46 7.50
C PHE A 193 6.15 3.61 7.16
N LEU A 194 4.99 4.13 7.50
CA LEU A 194 3.69 3.51 7.24
C LEU A 194 2.76 4.57 6.66
N THR A 195 2.15 4.28 5.52
CA THR A 195 1.04 5.05 4.98
C THR A 195 -0.24 4.24 5.04
N ILE A 196 -1.33 4.92 5.38
CA ILE A 196 -2.64 4.31 5.55
C ILE A 196 -3.63 5.20 4.82
N GLU A 197 -4.39 4.62 3.90
CA GLU A 197 -5.56 5.29 3.38
C GLU A 197 -6.64 5.37 4.48
N HIS A 198 -7.34 6.50 4.54
CA HIS A 198 -8.53 6.62 5.36
C HIS A 198 -9.61 7.39 4.60
N ASN A 199 -10.80 6.86 4.58
CA ASN A 199 -11.95 7.38 3.84
C ASN A 199 -12.94 8.12 4.77
N TYR A 200 -12.44 9.12 5.54
CA TYR A 200 -13.26 9.90 6.47
C TYR A 200 -13.39 11.36 6.05
#